data_7c4753b8247c6eaa7c19331a385661c4
#
_entry.id   7c4753b8247c6eaa7c19331a385661c4
#
_cell.length_a   1.000
_cell.length_b   1.000
_cell.length_c   1.000
_cell.angle_alpha   90.00
_cell.angle_beta   90.00
_cell.angle_gamma   90.00
#
_symmetry.space_group_name_H-M   'P 1'
#
loop_
_entity.id
_entity.type
_entity.pdbx_description
1 polymer ?
#
loop_
_entity_poly.entity_id
_entity_poly.type
_entity_poly.pdbx_seq_one_letter_code
_entity_poly.pdbx_strand_id
1 'polypeptide(L)'
;MTTAQALNVHEKWFLFDAGEGVQVSLRRHKVPLSKIHHVFVSHMHGDHVLGLPGLIGSMNLLGRKEALTLHGPEALESWLMENLRLTATYLQFPLKFEVNPPGELRVAWEH
;
A
#
# COMPACT_ATOMS: atom_id res chain seq x y z
N MET A 1 -9.28 -11.16 -10.72
CA MET A 1 -8.18 -11.75 -9.95
C MET A 1 -7.46 -10.69 -9.16
N THR A 2 -7.20 -10.99 -7.92
CA THR A 2 -6.52 -10.05 -7.03
C THR A 2 -5.01 -10.23 -7.14
N THR A 3 -4.28 -9.12 -7.29
CA THR A 3 -2.83 -9.15 -7.32
C THR A 3 -2.31 -8.51 -6.03
N ALA A 4 -1.74 -9.33 -5.17
CA ALA A 4 -1.14 -8.87 -3.94
C ALA A 4 -0.26 -9.98 -3.38
N GLN A 5 0.94 -9.62 -2.95
CA GLN A 5 1.87 -10.53 -2.31
C GLN A 5 2.44 -9.86 -1.09
N ALA A 6 2.49 -10.57 0.02
CA ALA A 6 3.03 -10.05 1.26
C ALA A 6 4.29 -10.84 1.63
N LEU A 7 5.32 -10.12 2.01
CA LEU A 7 6.59 -10.73 2.39
C LEU A 7 6.95 -10.31 3.81
N ASN A 8 7.21 -11.30 4.66
CA ASN A 8 7.61 -11.07 6.04
C ASN A 8 9.12 -11.23 6.16
N VAL A 9 9.81 -10.16 6.55
CA VAL A 9 11.25 -10.18 6.76
C VAL A 9 11.53 -9.63 8.16
N HIS A 10 11.97 -10.49 9.07
CA HIS A 10 12.23 -10.10 10.47
C HIS A 10 11.02 -9.39 11.10
N GLU A 11 9.85 -9.97 10.90
CA GLU A 11 8.58 -9.47 11.43
C GLU A 11 8.14 -8.13 10.86
N LYS A 12 8.79 -7.66 9.81
CA LYS A 12 8.34 -6.51 9.05
C LYS A 12 7.70 -7.01 7.77
N TRP A 13 6.53 -6.47 7.47
CA TRP A 13 5.77 -6.91 6.31
C TRP A 13 5.88 -5.90 5.19
N PHE A 14 6.12 -6.42 3.99
CA PHE A 14 6.21 -5.64 2.76
C PHE A 14 5.13 -6.16 1.82
N LEU A 15 4.29 -5.26 1.32
CA LEU A 15 3.20 -5.63 0.43
C LEU A 15 3.56 -5.25 -1.00
N PHE A 16 3.40 -6.21 -1.92
CA PHE A 16 3.67 -6.00 -3.34
C PHE A 16 2.35 -6.02 -4.07
N ASP A 17 1.95 -4.86 -4.59
CA ASP A 17 0.68 -4.59 -5.23
C ASP A 17 -0.49 -4.75 -4.26
N ALA A 18 -1.55 -4.00 -4.53
CA ALA A 18 -2.69 -3.95 -3.64
C ALA A 18 -3.96 -3.93 -4.48
N GLY A 19 -4.23 -5.04 -5.14
CA GLY A 19 -5.40 -5.19 -5.98
C GLY A 19 -6.68 -5.26 -5.18
N GLU A 20 -7.78 -5.26 -5.89
CA GLU A 20 -9.10 -5.38 -5.29
C GLU A 20 -9.16 -6.65 -4.44
N GLY A 21 -9.72 -6.54 -3.23
CA GLY A 21 -9.80 -7.69 -2.34
C GLY A 21 -8.55 -7.93 -1.51
N VAL A 22 -7.57 -7.03 -1.56
CA VAL A 22 -6.31 -7.22 -0.83
C VAL A 22 -6.54 -7.41 0.66
N GLN A 23 -7.50 -6.68 1.24
CA GLN A 23 -7.75 -6.79 2.68
C GLN A 23 -8.29 -8.15 3.08
N VAL A 24 -9.12 -8.75 2.24
CA VAL A 24 -9.63 -10.09 2.49
C VAL A 24 -8.47 -11.09 2.48
N SER A 25 -7.58 -10.95 1.50
CA SER A 25 -6.43 -11.83 1.38
C SER A 25 -5.50 -11.70 2.59
N LEU A 26 -5.22 -10.46 3.01
CA LEU A 26 -4.35 -10.22 4.16
C LEU A 26 -4.95 -10.82 5.44
N ARG A 27 -6.26 -10.65 5.62
CA ARG A 27 -6.93 -11.20 6.80
C ARG A 27 -6.90 -12.71 6.78
N ARG A 28 -7.14 -13.32 5.62
CA ARG A 28 -7.13 -14.76 5.48
C ARG A 28 -5.76 -15.35 5.82
N HIS A 29 -4.70 -14.65 5.47
CA HIS A 29 -3.34 -15.10 5.74
C HIS A 29 -2.78 -14.54 7.05
N LYS A 30 -3.62 -13.87 7.83
CA LYS A 30 -3.27 -13.34 9.16
C LYS A 30 -2.10 -12.37 9.11
N VAL A 31 -2.07 -11.52 8.09
CA VAL A 31 -1.05 -10.48 7.98
C VAL A 31 -1.52 -9.26 8.78
N PRO A 32 -0.78 -8.83 9.80
CA PRO A 32 -1.20 -7.69 10.61
C PRO A 32 -0.97 -6.37 9.86
N LEU A 33 -2.04 -5.60 9.68
CA LEU A 33 -1.94 -4.33 8.95
C LEU A 33 -0.98 -3.35 9.62
N SER A 34 -0.91 -3.39 10.95
CA SER A 34 -0.04 -2.48 11.69
C SER A 34 1.44 -2.71 11.43
N LYS A 35 1.80 -3.86 10.91
CA LYS A 35 3.19 -4.21 10.64
C LYS A 35 3.59 -4.03 9.17
N ILE A 36 2.66 -3.54 8.35
CA ILE A 36 2.96 -3.21 6.96
C ILE A 36 3.43 -1.76 6.92
N HIS A 37 4.68 -1.52 6.53
CA HIS A 37 5.24 -0.18 6.46
C HIS A 37 5.61 0.24 5.05
N HIS A 38 5.63 -0.71 4.12
CA HIS A 38 5.97 -0.46 2.74
C HIS A 38 5.03 -1.18 1.81
N VAL A 39 4.52 -0.47 0.82
CA VAL A 39 3.70 -1.05 -0.25
C VAL A 39 4.36 -0.69 -1.57
N PHE A 40 4.58 -1.69 -2.40
CA PHE A 40 5.22 -1.54 -3.70
C PHE A 40 4.18 -1.77 -4.79
N VAL A 41 3.95 -0.75 -5.60
CA VAL A 41 2.99 -0.84 -6.72
C VAL A 41 3.77 -0.87 -8.01
N SER A 42 3.64 -1.99 -8.75
CA SER A 42 4.40 -2.16 -9.98
C SER A 42 3.80 -1.39 -11.14
N HIS A 43 2.47 -1.32 -11.20
CA HIS A 43 1.75 -0.68 -12.31
C HIS A 43 0.50 0.00 -11.77
N MET A 44 0.01 0.99 -12.54
CA MET A 44 -1.24 1.67 -12.17
C MET A 44 -2.47 0.97 -12.73
N HIS A 45 -2.36 -0.28 -13.13
CA HIS A 45 -3.51 -1.07 -13.57
C HIS A 45 -4.35 -1.47 -12.35
N GLY A 46 -5.67 -1.60 -12.54
CA GLY A 46 -6.58 -1.83 -11.42
C GLY A 46 -6.26 -3.05 -10.58
N ASP A 47 -5.81 -4.15 -11.21
CA ASP A 47 -5.49 -5.37 -10.48
C ASP A 47 -4.26 -5.21 -9.58
N HIS A 48 -3.53 -4.08 -9.68
CA HIS A 48 -2.37 -3.82 -8.85
C HIS A 48 -2.60 -2.72 -7.81
N VAL A 49 -3.64 -1.91 -7.94
CA VAL A 49 -3.74 -0.68 -7.15
C VAL A 49 -5.12 -0.41 -6.56
N LEU A 50 -6.20 -1.03 -7.08
CA LEU A 50 -7.55 -0.65 -6.67
C LEU A 50 -7.88 -0.93 -5.22
N GLY A 51 -7.19 -1.87 -4.58
CA GLY A 51 -7.43 -2.15 -3.16
C GLY A 51 -6.70 -1.19 -2.21
N LEU A 52 -5.83 -0.34 -2.75
CA LEU A 52 -4.98 0.49 -1.90
C LEU A 52 -5.73 1.56 -1.11
N PRO A 53 -6.68 2.33 -1.70
CA PRO A 53 -7.40 3.31 -0.90
C PRO A 53 -8.16 2.69 0.27
N GLY A 54 -8.80 1.55 0.05
CA GLY A 54 -9.52 0.86 1.11
C GLY A 54 -8.59 0.36 2.20
N LEU A 55 -7.43 -0.17 1.82
CA LEU A 55 -6.43 -0.63 2.77
C LEU A 55 -5.97 0.51 3.66
N ILE A 56 -5.65 1.66 3.06
CA ILE A 56 -5.19 2.83 3.80
C ILE A 56 -6.30 3.35 4.71
N GLY A 57 -7.53 3.37 4.22
CA GLY A 57 -8.68 3.77 5.04
C GLY A 57 -8.87 2.88 6.25
N SER A 58 -8.67 1.57 6.07
CA SER A 58 -8.78 0.62 7.19
C SER A 58 -7.67 0.84 8.20
N MET A 59 -6.44 1.08 7.74
CA MET A 59 -5.34 1.39 8.64
C MET A 59 -5.65 2.63 9.47
N ASN A 60 -6.24 3.65 8.83
CA ASN A 60 -6.62 4.88 9.51
C ASN A 60 -7.67 4.62 10.58
N LEU A 61 -8.70 3.85 10.24
CA LEU A 61 -9.77 3.52 11.18
C LEU A 61 -9.26 2.71 12.37
N LEU A 62 -8.22 1.91 12.17
CA LEU A 62 -7.64 1.11 13.24
C LEU A 62 -6.68 1.92 14.11
N GLY A 63 -6.53 3.20 13.84
CA GLY A 63 -5.74 4.08 14.69
C GLY A 63 -4.27 4.17 14.38
N ARG A 64 -3.87 3.81 13.17
CA ARG A 64 -2.47 3.86 12.79
C ARG A 64 -1.90 5.27 12.92
N LYS A 65 -0.70 5.37 13.46
CA LYS A 65 0.03 6.64 13.58
C LYS A 65 1.36 6.62 12.83
N GLU A 66 1.89 5.45 12.52
CA GLU A 66 3.19 5.33 11.89
C GLU A 66 3.11 5.55 10.39
N ALA A 67 4.17 6.09 9.82
CA ALA A 67 4.22 6.38 8.40
C ALA A 67 4.08 5.12 7.57
N LEU A 68 3.43 5.26 6.41
CA LEU A 68 3.36 4.21 5.40
C LEU A 68 4.06 4.74 4.16
N THR A 69 5.02 3.99 3.65
CA THR A 69 5.77 4.39 2.47
C THR A 69 5.25 3.62 1.26
N LEU A 70 4.88 4.36 0.23
CA LEU A 70 4.36 3.79 -1.00
C LEU A 70 5.38 3.98 -2.10
N HIS A 71 5.75 2.88 -2.75
CA HIS A 71 6.75 2.86 -3.81
C HIS A 71 6.04 2.53 -5.11
N GLY A 72 6.21 3.34 -6.13
CA GLY A 72 5.54 3.04 -7.38
C GLY A 72 5.74 4.07 -8.46
N PRO A 73 4.92 3.99 -9.52
CA PRO A 73 5.01 4.95 -10.62
C PRO A 73 4.67 6.36 -10.17
N GLU A 74 5.09 7.33 -10.98
CA GLU A 74 4.86 8.73 -10.66
C GLU A 74 3.39 9.06 -10.45
N ALA A 75 2.50 8.42 -11.21
CA ALA A 75 1.07 8.70 -11.11
C ALA A 75 0.43 8.21 -9.81
N LEU A 76 1.13 7.40 -9.05
CA LEU A 76 0.55 6.81 -7.84
C LEU A 76 0.13 7.87 -6.82
N GLU A 77 0.98 8.84 -6.58
CA GLU A 77 0.69 9.86 -5.57
C GLU A 77 -0.54 10.68 -5.92
N SER A 78 -0.59 11.21 -7.13
CA SER A 78 -1.71 12.05 -7.53
C SER A 78 -3.01 11.26 -7.56
N TRP A 79 -2.97 10.02 -8.05
CA TRP A 79 -4.15 9.16 -8.09
C TRP A 79 -4.66 8.87 -6.69
N LEU A 80 -3.77 8.48 -5.78
CA LEU A 80 -4.16 8.10 -4.44
C LEU A 80 -4.65 9.30 -3.63
N MET A 81 -3.94 10.41 -3.69
CA MET A 81 -4.32 11.60 -2.94
C MET A 81 -5.67 12.14 -3.41
N GLU A 82 -5.95 12.05 -4.70
CA GLU A 82 -7.25 12.46 -5.22
C GLU A 82 -8.36 11.53 -4.73
N ASN A 83 -8.08 10.23 -4.69
CA ASN A 83 -9.03 9.27 -4.14
C ASN A 83 -9.37 9.58 -2.68
N LEU A 84 -8.35 9.83 -1.88
CA LEU A 84 -8.57 10.13 -0.47
C LEU A 84 -9.32 11.45 -0.29
N ARG A 85 -9.02 12.44 -1.12
CA ARG A 85 -9.72 13.71 -1.07
C ARG A 85 -11.20 13.55 -1.42
N LEU A 86 -11.48 12.84 -2.50
CA LEU A 86 -12.86 12.68 -2.98
C LEU A 86 -13.71 11.84 -2.04
N THR A 87 -13.09 10.94 -1.30
CA THR A 87 -13.79 10.11 -0.32
C THR A 87 -13.76 10.71 1.08
N ALA A 88 -13.27 11.94 1.22
CA ALA A 88 -13.19 12.64 2.50
C ALA A 88 -12.46 11.81 3.55
N THR A 89 -11.38 11.16 3.15
CA THR A 89 -10.58 10.34 4.05
C THR A 89 -9.43 11.18 4.59
N TYR A 90 -9.49 11.49 5.88
CA TYR A 90 -8.47 12.32 6.54
C TYR A 90 -7.57 11.42 7.38
N LEU A 91 -6.32 11.28 6.93
CA LEU A 91 -5.39 10.35 7.57
C LEU A 91 -4.76 10.94 8.81
N GLN A 92 -4.58 10.10 9.82
CA GLN A 92 -3.90 10.47 11.05
C GLN A 92 -2.46 9.97 11.08
N PHE A 93 -1.97 9.50 9.96
CA PHE A 93 -0.58 9.06 9.83
C PHE A 93 -0.02 9.56 8.50
N PRO A 94 1.31 9.75 8.42
CA PRO A 94 1.91 10.29 7.19
C PRO A 94 2.00 9.23 6.09
N LEU A 95 1.76 9.66 4.86
CA LEU A 95 2.05 8.85 3.68
C LEU A 95 3.31 9.42 3.03
N LYS A 96 4.24 8.53 2.72
CA LYS A 96 5.46 8.90 2.02
C LYS A 96 5.43 8.22 0.65
N PHE A 97 5.89 8.93 -0.37
CA PHE A 97 5.90 8.42 -1.73
C PHE A 97 7.31 8.37 -2.29
N GLU A 98 7.68 7.19 -2.78
CA GLU A 98 8.96 6.98 -3.44
C GLU A 98 8.68 6.60 -4.88
N VAL A 99 9.08 7.46 -5.81
CA VAL A 99 8.80 7.23 -7.23
C VAL A 99 9.86 6.31 -7.83
N ASN A 100 9.39 5.24 -8.46
CA ASN A 100 10.26 4.32 -9.17
C ASN A 100 9.99 4.41 -10.66
N PRO A 101 11.01 4.26 -11.51
CA PRO A 101 10.78 4.22 -12.94
C PRO A 101 9.86 3.08 -13.32
N PRO A 102 9.04 3.24 -14.37
CA PRO A 102 8.17 2.16 -14.82
C PRO A 102 8.96 0.88 -15.09
N GLY A 103 8.44 -0.23 -14.61
CA GLY A 103 9.07 -1.52 -14.81
C GLY A 103 10.20 -1.85 -13.86
N GLU A 104 10.56 -0.90 -12.99
CA GLU A 104 11.59 -1.13 -11.98
C GLU A 104 10.99 -1.12 -10.60
N LEU A 105 11.35 -2.12 -9.83
CA LEU A 105 10.94 -2.20 -8.43
C LEU A 105 12.20 -2.17 -7.59
N ARG A 106 12.39 -1.08 -6.87
CA ARG A 106 13.57 -0.96 -6.02
C ARG A 106 13.29 -1.53 -4.65
N VAL A 107 14.27 -2.25 -4.15
CA VAL A 107 14.17 -2.85 -2.83
C VAL A 107 14.63 -1.81 -1.81
N ALA A 108 13.67 -1.21 -1.12
CA ALA A 108 13.97 -0.11 -0.20
C ALA A 108 14.45 -0.57 1.18
N TRP A 109 14.36 -1.84 1.46
CA TRP A 109 14.77 -2.37 2.76
C TRP A 109 16.10 -3.11 2.70
N GLU A 110 16.83 -2.92 1.64
CA GLU A 110 18.12 -3.52 1.46
C GLU A 110 19.09 -3.12 2.55
N HIS A 111 19.83 -4.07 3.08
CA HIS A 111 20.84 -3.76 4.08
C HIS A 111 21.78 -4.93 4.32
#